data_f4f815df29c38fc6c13d648507fe7d5a
#
_entry.id   f4f815df29c38fc6c13d648507fe7d5a
#
_cell.length_a   1.000
_cell.length_b   1.000
_cell.length_c   1.000
_cell.angle_alpha   90.00
_cell.angle_beta   90.00
_cell.angle_gamma   90.00
#
_symmetry.space_group_name_H-M   'P 1'
#
loop_
_entity.id
_entity.type
_entity.pdbx_description
1 polymer ?
#
loop_
_entity_poly.entity_id
_entity_poly.type
_entity_poly.pdbx_seq_one_letter_code
_entity_poly.pdbx_strand_id
1 'polypeptide(L)'
;MSKNRIKPSLWDIDIDQEKVSNYFPKLSSDTNCEVCIIGGGITGVSLAYILAGQGRDVVLLEAEHIGAGATGATSAHLDPLTDLRPSELLERYGEKESKAILDSNFKAMNFI
;
A
#
# COMPACT_ATOMS: atom_id res chain seq x y z
N MET A 1 -10.61 -2.10 -27.47
CA MET A 1 -9.76 -2.78 -26.49
C MET A 1 -10.61 -3.07 -25.26
N SER A 2 -10.94 -4.33 -25.02
CA SER A 2 -11.73 -4.75 -23.85
C SER A 2 -10.92 -4.49 -22.60
N LYS A 3 -11.35 -3.54 -21.76
CA LYS A 3 -10.81 -3.39 -20.41
C LYS A 3 -11.15 -4.68 -19.66
N ASN A 4 -10.14 -5.49 -19.38
CA ASN A 4 -10.24 -6.60 -18.44
C ASN A 4 -10.66 -6.00 -17.09
N ARG A 5 -11.96 -5.90 -16.84
CA ARG A 5 -12.45 -5.54 -15.51
C ARG A 5 -12.10 -6.69 -14.59
N ILE A 6 -11.12 -6.48 -13.74
CA ILE A 6 -10.91 -7.32 -12.57
C ILE A 6 -12.26 -7.35 -11.85
N LYS A 7 -12.78 -8.54 -11.56
CA LYS A 7 -14.05 -8.67 -10.82
C LYS A 7 -13.90 -7.91 -9.52
N PRO A 8 -14.95 -7.18 -9.05
CA PRO A 8 -14.87 -6.48 -7.78
C PRO A 8 -14.45 -7.46 -6.69
N SER A 9 -13.54 -7.01 -5.87
CA SER A 9 -13.09 -7.74 -4.68
C SER A 9 -14.25 -7.89 -3.69
N LEU A 10 -14.21 -8.92 -2.86
CA LEU A 10 -15.16 -9.06 -1.73
C LEU A 10 -15.15 -7.82 -0.82
N TRP A 11 -14.02 -7.12 -0.76
CA TRP A 11 -13.83 -5.91 0.04
C TRP A 11 -14.48 -4.66 -0.59
N ASP A 12 -14.78 -4.71 -1.91
CA ASP A 12 -15.37 -3.58 -2.65
C ASP A 12 -16.90 -3.65 -2.73
N ILE A 13 -17.52 -4.73 -2.26
CA ILE A 13 -18.97 -4.98 -2.42
C ILE A 13 -19.81 -3.86 -1.78
N ASP A 14 -19.37 -3.36 -0.63
CA ASP A 14 -20.09 -2.33 0.15
C ASP A 14 -19.51 -0.92 -0.05
N ILE A 15 -18.51 -0.75 -0.91
CA ILE A 15 -17.90 0.56 -1.17
C ILE A 15 -18.65 1.27 -2.29
N ASP A 16 -19.26 2.39 -1.95
CA ASP A 16 -19.84 3.30 -2.92
C ASP A 16 -18.74 4.02 -3.71
N GLN A 17 -18.39 3.46 -4.86
CA GLN A 17 -17.30 3.96 -5.73
C GLN A 17 -17.55 5.42 -6.20
N GLU A 18 -18.82 5.85 -6.35
CA GLU A 18 -19.14 7.24 -6.67
C GLU A 18 -18.78 8.17 -5.52
N LYS A 19 -19.06 7.78 -4.29
CA LYS A 19 -18.66 8.57 -3.12
C LYS A 19 -17.15 8.67 -3.00
N VAL A 20 -16.43 7.57 -3.18
CA VAL A 20 -14.95 7.55 -3.10
C VAL A 20 -14.33 8.46 -4.16
N SER A 21 -14.82 8.42 -5.42
CA SER A 21 -14.29 9.26 -6.49
C SER A 21 -14.56 10.75 -6.29
N ASN A 22 -15.60 11.13 -5.56
CA ASN A 22 -15.89 12.52 -5.23
C ASN A 22 -14.95 13.10 -4.16
N TYR A 23 -14.35 12.26 -3.31
CA TYR A 23 -13.35 12.71 -2.33
C TYR A 23 -11.97 12.93 -2.95
N PHE A 24 -11.66 12.28 -4.07
CA PHE A 24 -10.37 12.33 -4.72
C PHE A 24 -10.53 12.81 -6.17
N PRO A 25 -10.59 14.13 -6.39
CA PRO A 25 -10.79 14.70 -7.72
C PRO A 25 -9.59 14.39 -8.62
N LYS A 26 -9.84 14.37 -9.92
CA LYS A 26 -8.77 14.25 -10.91
C LYS A 26 -7.83 15.44 -10.83
N LEU A 27 -6.54 15.19 -10.95
CA LEU A 27 -5.54 16.25 -11.08
C LEU A 27 -5.83 17.03 -12.35
N SER A 28 -6.12 18.32 -12.21
CA SER A 28 -6.53 19.22 -13.32
C SER A 28 -5.51 20.30 -13.63
N SER A 29 -4.48 20.45 -12.81
CA SER A 29 -3.43 21.46 -12.95
C SER A 29 -2.12 20.98 -12.32
N ASP A 30 -1.05 21.68 -12.66
CA ASP A 30 0.25 21.46 -12.02
C ASP A 30 0.14 21.71 -10.51
N THR A 31 0.75 20.84 -9.75
CA THR A 31 0.74 20.89 -8.28
C THR A 31 2.15 20.70 -7.76
N ASN A 32 2.53 21.51 -6.77
CA ASN A 32 3.79 21.36 -6.06
C ASN A 32 3.54 20.66 -4.73
N CYS A 33 4.42 19.77 -4.36
CA CYS A 33 4.40 19.08 -3.07
C CYS A 33 5.81 18.72 -2.64
N GLU A 34 5.98 18.41 -1.37
CA GLU A 34 7.26 17.95 -0.84
C GLU A 34 7.53 16.49 -1.23
N VAL A 35 6.49 15.66 -1.19
CA VAL A 35 6.57 14.23 -1.55
C VAL A 35 5.42 13.88 -2.48
N CYS A 36 5.74 13.38 -3.66
CA CYS A 36 4.75 12.83 -4.60
C CYS A 36 4.83 11.30 -4.58
N ILE A 37 3.72 10.65 -4.26
CA ILE A 37 3.59 9.19 -4.23
C ILE A 37 2.76 8.76 -5.44
N ILE A 38 3.27 7.83 -6.23
CA ILE A 38 2.58 7.29 -7.40
C ILE A 38 2.11 5.87 -7.10
N GLY A 39 0.81 5.68 -7.12
CA GLY A 39 0.12 4.43 -6.84
C GLY A 39 -0.61 4.42 -5.49
N GLY A 40 -1.92 4.19 -5.53
CA GLY A 40 -2.83 4.14 -4.39
C GLY A 40 -3.07 2.74 -3.83
N GLY A 41 -2.09 1.84 -3.95
CA GLY A 41 -2.10 0.55 -3.26
C GLY A 41 -1.72 0.68 -1.78
N ILE A 42 -1.68 -0.45 -1.06
CA ILE A 42 -1.39 -0.48 0.38
C ILE A 42 -0.07 0.24 0.72
N THR A 43 0.97 0.07 -0.08
CA THR A 43 2.27 0.71 0.14
C THR A 43 2.18 2.23 0.04
N GLY A 44 1.56 2.74 -1.03
CA GLY A 44 1.44 4.18 -1.25
C GLY A 44 0.53 4.85 -0.22
N VAL A 45 -0.59 4.23 0.11
CA VAL A 45 -1.53 4.75 1.12
C VAL A 45 -0.89 4.77 2.51
N SER A 46 -0.22 3.67 2.91
CA SER A 46 0.48 3.61 4.21
C SER A 46 1.59 4.67 4.30
N LEU A 47 2.37 4.83 3.23
CA LEU A 47 3.41 5.85 3.19
C LEU A 47 2.83 7.26 3.27
N ALA A 48 1.76 7.54 2.50
CA ALA A 48 1.07 8.82 2.54
C ALA A 48 0.55 9.14 3.95
N TYR A 49 -0.08 8.15 4.60
CA TYR A 49 -0.59 8.28 5.95
C TYR A 49 0.51 8.62 6.97
N ILE A 50 1.63 7.89 6.92
CA ILE A 50 2.77 8.11 7.83
C ILE A 50 3.36 9.50 7.63
N LEU A 51 3.62 9.90 6.38
CA LEU A 51 4.26 11.18 6.08
C LEU A 51 3.35 12.36 6.38
N ALA A 52 2.05 12.26 6.05
CA ALA A 52 1.06 13.29 6.40
C ALA A 52 0.91 13.42 7.92
N GLY A 53 0.95 12.31 8.66
CA GLY A 53 0.95 12.31 10.13
C GLY A 53 2.17 12.98 10.74
N GLN A 54 3.28 13.08 9.99
CA GLN A 54 4.48 13.82 10.36
C GLN A 54 4.44 15.30 9.92
N GLY A 55 3.33 15.76 9.36
CA GLY A 55 3.14 17.13 8.87
C GLY A 55 3.81 17.42 7.54
N ARG A 56 4.21 16.39 6.76
CA ARG A 56 4.78 16.57 5.42
C ARG A 56 3.69 16.90 4.42
N ASP A 57 4.01 17.73 3.43
CA ASP A 57 3.14 18.03 2.30
C ASP A 57 3.21 16.89 1.27
N VAL A 58 2.18 16.06 1.23
CA VAL A 58 2.15 14.82 0.46
C VAL A 58 1.02 14.84 -0.57
N VAL A 59 1.34 14.52 -1.81
CA VAL A 59 0.37 14.23 -2.86
C VAL A 59 0.47 12.76 -3.27
N LEU A 60 -0.65 12.04 -3.24
CA LEU A 60 -0.76 10.68 -3.74
C LEU A 60 -1.55 10.71 -5.05
N LEU A 61 -0.97 10.15 -6.11
CA LEU A 61 -1.59 10.02 -7.43
C LEU A 61 -1.92 8.56 -7.71
N GLU A 62 -3.17 8.30 -8.07
CA GLU A 62 -3.65 6.96 -8.45
C GLU A 62 -4.33 7.05 -9.84
N ALA A 63 -4.07 6.07 -10.69
CA ALA A 63 -4.56 6.07 -12.06
C ALA A 63 -6.04 5.63 -12.20
N GLU A 64 -6.51 4.77 -11.29
CA GLU A 64 -7.88 4.25 -11.32
C GLU A 64 -8.64 4.65 -10.05
N HIS A 65 -8.49 3.91 -8.96
CA HIS A 65 -9.04 4.22 -7.64
C HIS A 65 -8.15 3.61 -6.55
N ILE A 66 -8.24 4.13 -5.36
CA ILE A 66 -7.46 3.61 -4.23
C ILE A 66 -7.76 2.13 -4.02
N GLY A 67 -6.71 1.33 -3.97
CA GLY A 67 -6.83 -0.12 -3.82
C GLY A 67 -7.15 -0.90 -5.10
N ALA A 68 -7.23 -0.27 -6.28
CA ALA A 68 -7.62 -0.89 -7.56
C ALA A 68 -6.79 -2.09 -8.00
N GLY A 69 -5.54 -2.16 -7.56
CA GLY A 69 -4.61 -3.22 -7.97
C GLY A 69 -4.63 -4.45 -7.06
N ALA A 70 -3.46 -5.02 -6.83
CA ALA A 70 -3.27 -6.19 -5.98
C ALA A 70 -3.82 -6.02 -4.55
N THR A 71 -3.84 -4.79 -4.04
CA THR A 71 -4.39 -4.47 -2.72
C THR A 71 -5.87 -4.84 -2.60
N GLY A 72 -6.70 -4.49 -3.59
CA GLY A 72 -8.12 -4.85 -3.58
C GLY A 72 -8.37 -6.34 -3.84
N ALA A 73 -7.40 -7.06 -4.41
CA ALA A 73 -7.51 -8.49 -4.72
C ALA A 73 -6.83 -9.39 -3.67
N THR A 74 -6.23 -8.82 -2.62
CA THR A 74 -5.56 -9.60 -1.57
C THR A 74 -6.56 -10.29 -0.66
N SER A 75 -6.15 -11.42 -0.07
CA SER A 75 -6.89 -12.09 1.01
C SER A 75 -6.80 -11.36 2.35
N ALA A 76 -6.05 -10.25 2.42
CA ALA A 76 -5.75 -9.49 3.64
C ALA A 76 -5.08 -10.32 4.75
N HIS A 77 -4.40 -11.41 4.40
CA HIS A 77 -3.65 -12.20 5.36
C HIS A 77 -2.41 -11.43 5.81
N LEU A 78 -2.27 -11.25 7.12
CA LEU A 78 -1.11 -10.60 7.74
C LEU A 78 -0.18 -11.68 8.26
N ASP A 79 1.03 -11.72 7.71
CA ASP A 79 2.07 -12.65 8.12
C ASP A 79 3.37 -11.88 8.41
N PRO A 80 3.94 -12.00 9.62
CA PRO A 80 5.21 -11.37 9.95
C PRO A 80 6.40 -12.09 9.30
N LEU A 81 6.18 -13.32 8.84
CA LEU A 81 7.21 -14.10 8.18
C LEU A 81 7.24 -13.76 6.69
N THR A 82 8.44 -13.68 6.15
CA THR A 82 8.66 -13.65 4.70
C THR A 82 8.43 -15.05 4.12
N ASP A 83 8.43 -15.18 2.79
CA ASP A 83 8.41 -16.49 2.12
C ASP A 83 9.61 -17.37 2.49
N LEU A 84 10.66 -16.77 3.06
CA LEU A 84 11.84 -17.47 3.55
C LEU A 84 11.70 -17.82 5.05
N ARG A 85 12.06 -19.04 5.38
CA ARG A 85 12.14 -19.47 6.79
C ARG A 85 13.24 -18.70 7.52
N PRO A 86 13.13 -18.48 8.83
CA PRO A 86 14.18 -17.81 9.62
C PRO A 86 15.58 -18.45 9.45
N SER A 87 15.66 -19.77 9.29
CA SER A 87 16.92 -20.48 9.01
C SER A 87 17.52 -20.10 7.66
N GLU A 88 16.68 -19.94 6.63
CA GLU A 88 17.12 -19.53 5.30
C GLU A 88 17.55 -18.05 5.27
N LEU A 89 16.89 -17.20 6.05
CA LEU A 89 17.32 -15.81 6.24
C LEU A 89 18.71 -15.77 6.89
N LEU A 90 18.94 -16.53 7.95
CA LEU A 90 20.22 -16.62 8.64
C LEU A 90 21.33 -17.08 7.70
N GLU A 91 21.06 -18.11 6.90
CA GLU A 91 22.03 -18.67 5.95
C GLU A 91 22.40 -17.67 4.85
N ARG A 92 21.41 -16.92 4.33
CA ARG A 92 21.61 -15.99 3.20
C ARG A 92 22.20 -14.65 3.61
N TYR A 93 21.76 -14.11 4.74
CA TYR A 93 22.03 -12.72 5.10
C TYR A 93 22.83 -12.56 6.40
N GLY A 94 23.01 -13.64 7.16
CA GLY A 94 23.62 -13.59 8.49
C GLY A 94 22.67 -13.08 9.57
N GLU A 95 23.15 -13.08 10.81
CA GLU A 95 22.30 -12.84 11.99
C GLU A 95 21.76 -11.40 12.07
N LYS A 96 22.63 -10.41 11.80
CA LYS A 96 22.29 -9.00 11.94
C LYS A 96 21.19 -8.58 10.97
N GLU A 97 21.36 -8.90 9.70
CA GLU A 97 20.43 -8.56 8.63
C GLU A 97 19.12 -9.34 8.77
N SER A 98 19.18 -10.61 9.13
CA SER A 98 18.01 -11.44 9.38
C SER A 98 17.15 -10.91 10.53
N LYS A 99 17.81 -10.47 11.61
CA LYS A 99 17.13 -9.82 12.73
C LYS A 99 16.46 -8.51 12.29
N ALA A 100 17.14 -7.69 11.52
CA ALA A 100 16.60 -6.43 11.01
C ALA A 100 15.35 -6.66 10.12
N ILE A 101 15.36 -7.68 9.28
CA ILE A 101 14.21 -8.07 8.44
C ILE A 101 13.03 -8.46 9.33
N LEU A 102 13.22 -9.37 10.28
CA LEU A 102 12.17 -9.83 11.17
C LEU A 102 11.61 -8.69 12.03
N ASP A 103 12.47 -7.87 12.64
CA ASP A 103 12.06 -6.71 13.44
C ASP A 103 11.24 -5.72 12.61
N SER A 104 11.59 -5.52 11.33
CA SER A 104 10.84 -4.66 10.41
C SER A 104 9.43 -5.22 10.14
N ASN A 105 9.32 -6.52 9.89
CA ASN A 105 8.04 -7.17 9.63
C ASN A 105 7.11 -7.11 10.86
N PHE A 106 7.63 -7.39 12.05
CA PHE A 106 6.86 -7.26 13.28
C PHE A 106 6.41 -5.82 13.57
N LYS A 107 7.27 -4.82 13.28
CA LYS A 107 6.88 -3.42 13.39
C LYS A 107 5.78 -3.04 12.40
N ALA A 108 5.86 -3.53 11.17
CA ALA A 108 4.82 -3.30 10.17
C ALA A 108 3.47 -3.90 10.59
N MET A 109 3.46 -5.14 11.12
CA MET A 109 2.25 -5.76 11.66
C MET A 109 1.64 -4.97 12.82
N ASN A 110 2.46 -4.48 13.74
CA ASN A 110 1.98 -3.70 14.88
C ASN A 110 1.48 -2.29 14.49
N PHE A 111 1.81 -1.82 13.29
CA PHE A 111 1.34 -0.55 12.77
C PHE A 111 -0.08 -0.65 12.20
N ILE A 112 -0.47 -1.79 11.65
CA ILE A 112 -1.80 -2.07 11.08
C ILE A 112 -2.82 -2.36 12.19
#